data_721f87848b3c9b7311ab93fec63c041c
#
_entry.id   721f87848b3c9b7311ab93fec63c041c
#
_cell.length_a   1.000
_cell.length_b   1.000
_cell.length_c   1.000
_cell.angle_alpha   90.00
_cell.angle_beta   90.00
_cell.angle_gamma   90.00
#
_symmetry.space_group_name_H-M   'P 1'
#
loop_
_entity.id
_entity.type
_entity.pdbx_description
1 polymer ?
#
loop_
_entity_poly.entity_id
_entity_poly.type
_entity_poly.pdbx_seq_one_letter_code
_entity_poly.pdbx_strand_id
1 'polypeptide(L)'
;MVVLKLTSRYPDLARAAIVGGATHRFATTHYMQGMEIFYGKGMPQGQLTDRDLDKMASDAPGMVKFYQNMHHPEQKDYWRTFLKGVWPMWTTPTSLTEEEVKKIHIPVLLLDGDRDEFFTVEEVTQLYRLLPQAEMTLIPGSGHAIFQTPGKTPLFYALVLEFLQRQLPKAS
;
A
#
# COMPACT_ATOMS: atom_id res chain seq x y z
N MET A 1 0.31 0.79 -5.89
CA MET A 1 0.42 1.62 -7.13
C MET A 1 1.60 1.21 -8.02
N VAL A 2 2.86 1.11 -7.52
CA VAL A 2 4.04 0.76 -8.35
C VAL A 2 3.84 -0.57 -9.08
N VAL A 3 3.43 -1.63 -8.38
CA VAL A 3 3.16 -2.95 -8.97
C VAL A 3 2.14 -2.87 -10.10
N LEU A 4 1.00 -2.19 -9.87
CA LEU A 4 -0.04 -2.05 -10.90
C LEU A 4 0.46 -1.30 -12.14
N LYS A 5 1.23 -0.21 -11.96
CA LYS A 5 1.84 0.51 -13.08
C LYS A 5 2.86 -0.34 -13.85
N LEU A 6 3.66 -1.10 -13.11
CA LEU A 6 4.67 -1.98 -13.70
C LEU A 6 4.02 -3.07 -14.56
N THR A 7 3.05 -3.77 -14.00
CA THR A 7 2.37 -4.88 -14.68
C THR A 7 1.46 -4.43 -15.85
N SER A 8 0.89 -3.22 -15.77
CA SER A 8 0.17 -2.62 -16.89
C SER A 8 1.07 -2.25 -18.07
N ARG A 9 2.29 -1.76 -17.78
CA ARG A 9 3.24 -1.31 -18.83
C ARG A 9 4.12 -2.42 -19.37
N TYR A 10 4.40 -3.42 -18.54
CA TYR A 10 5.33 -4.53 -18.85
C TYR A 10 4.66 -5.86 -18.47
N PRO A 11 3.65 -6.31 -19.25
CA PRO A 11 2.82 -7.47 -18.90
C PRO A 11 3.60 -8.77 -18.77
N ASP A 12 4.74 -8.89 -19.48
CA ASP A 12 5.56 -10.10 -19.48
C ASP A 12 6.63 -10.12 -18.36
N LEU A 13 6.72 -9.04 -17.56
CA LEU A 13 7.75 -8.93 -16.52
C LEU A 13 7.48 -9.82 -15.31
N ALA A 14 6.22 -10.08 -15.00
CA ALA A 14 5.82 -10.86 -13.84
C ALA A 14 4.82 -11.95 -14.22
N ARG A 15 4.89 -13.10 -13.56
CA ARG A 15 3.93 -14.20 -13.74
C ARG A 15 2.67 -14.04 -12.93
N ALA A 16 2.76 -13.36 -11.80
CA ALA A 16 1.67 -13.03 -10.91
C ALA A 16 2.04 -11.80 -10.08
N ALA A 17 1.05 -11.15 -9.47
CA ALA A 17 1.27 -10.03 -8.58
C ALA A 17 0.44 -10.17 -7.30
N ILE A 18 0.98 -9.64 -6.21
CA ILE A 18 0.27 -9.47 -4.95
C ILE A 18 0.21 -7.98 -4.67
N VAL A 19 -0.99 -7.47 -4.44
CA VAL A 19 -1.26 -6.06 -4.16
C VAL A 19 -2.01 -5.99 -2.83
N GLY A 20 -1.35 -5.44 -1.83
CA GLY A 20 -1.94 -5.21 -0.51
C GLY A 20 -1.98 -3.74 -0.19
N GLY A 21 -3.07 -3.27 0.44
CA GLY A 21 -3.23 -1.89 0.85
C GLY A 21 -3.08 -0.90 -0.30
N ALA A 22 -3.73 -1.12 -1.45
CA ALA A 22 -3.62 -0.23 -2.60
C ALA A 22 -4.78 -0.36 -3.58
N THR A 23 -5.08 0.75 -4.24
CA THR A 23 -6.03 0.82 -5.35
C THR A 23 -5.37 1.39 -6.61
N HIS A 24 -6.15 1.52 -7.70
CA HIS A 24 -5.69 2.16 -8.93
C HIS A 24 -5.68 3.69 -8.86
N ARG A 25 -6.24 4.28 -7.81
CA ARG A 25 -6.26 5.73 -7.52
C ARG A 25 -5.56 6.01 -6.20
N PHE A 26 -4.70 7.02 -6.19
CA PHE A 26 -3.93 7.43 -5.02
C PHE A 26 -4.19 8.89 -4.68
N ALA A 27 -3.96 9.25 -3.42
CA ALA A 27 -4.22 10.58 -2.87
C ALA A 27 -5.67 11.04 -3.09
N THR A 28 -6.63 10.11 -2.97
CA THR A 28 -8.05 10.43 -2.88
C THR A 28 -8.35 11.18 -1.58
N THR A 29 -9.54 11.77 -1.48
CA THR A 29 -9.95 12.46 -0.24
C THR A 29 -9.89 11.53 0.97
N HIS A 30 -10.37 10.29 0.84
CA HIS A 30 -10.32 9.30 1.92
C HIS A 30 -8.88 8.95 2.30
N TYR A 31 -8.03 8.69 1.31
CA TYR A 31 -6.60 8.45 1.52
C TYR A 31 -5.93 9.59 2.30
N MET A 32 -6.19 10.84 1.93
CA MET A 32 -5.63 12.00 2.62
C MET A 32 -6.14 12.14 4.06
N GLN A 33 -7.37 11.74 4.35
CA GLN A 33 -7.88 11.65 5.72
C GLN A 33 -7.13 10.59 6.54
N GLY A 34 -6.85 9.44 5.95
CA GLY A 34 -5.98 8.42 6.55
C GLY A 34 -4.58 8.96 6.86
N MET A 35 -3.99 9.72 5.92
CA MET A 35 -2.70 10.37 6.15
C MET A 35 -2.73 11.31 7.35
N GLU A 36 -3.81 12.07 7.56
CA GLU A 36 -3.95 12.94 8.74
C GLU A 36 -4.00 12.16 10.06
N ILE A 37 -4.62 10.99 10.06
CA ILE A 37 -4.69 10.11 11.25
C ILE A 37 -3.29 9.63 11.65
N PHE A 38 -2.48 9.24 10.68
CA PHE A 38 -1.16 8.64 10.94
C PHE A 38 -0.04 9.66 11.13
N TYR A 39 -0.08 10.78 10.42
CA TYR A 39 1.03 11.73 10.34
C TYR A 39 0.73 13.10 10.96
N GLY A 40 -0.49 13.30 11.45
CA GLY A 40 -0.95 14.57 12.00
C GLY A 40 -1.63 15.47 10.96
N LYS A 41 -2.51 16.34 11.46
CA LYS A 41 -3.31 17.24 10.60
C LYS A 41 -2.45 18.33 9.95
N GLY A 42 -2.85 18.71 8.74
CA GLY A 42 -2.26 19.85 8.03
C GLY A 42 -0.86 19.58 7.49
N MET A 43 -0.49 18.32 7.27
CA MET A 43 0.72 18.00 6.54
C MET A 43 0.57 18.43 5.07
N PRO A 44 1.61 19.01 4.44
CA PRO A 44 1.53 19.48 3.07
C PRO A 44 1.45 18.30 2.09
N GLN A 45 0.90 18.56 0.92
CA GLN A 45 1.11 17.67 -0.23
C GLN A 45 2.44 17.99 -0.91
N GLY A 46 3.08 17.00 -1.51
CA GLY A 46 4.36 17.15 -2.19
C GLY A 46 5.55 17.14 -1.24
N GLN A 47 6.30 18.22 -1.15
CA GLN A 47 7.57 18.26 -0.41
C GLN A 47 7.35 18.51 1.10
N LEU A 48 8.09 17.79 1.95
CA LEU A 48 8.20 18.05 3.38
C LEU A 48 9.39 18.95 3.69
N THR A 49 9.16 19.97 4.53
CA THR A 49 10.21 20.76 5.17
C THR A 49 10.62 20.14 6.52
N ASP A 50 11.73 20.61 7.09
CA ASP A 50 12.13 20.20 8.44
C ASP A 50 11.10 20.60 9.49
N ARG A 51 10.44 21.76 9.32
CA ARG A 51 9.35 22.20 10.19
C ARG A 51 8.15 21.25 10.16
N ASP A 52 7.82 20.70 8.99
CA ASP A 52 6.74 19.70 8.88
C ASP A 52 7.11 18.42 9.60
N LEU A 53 8.37 18.00 9.50
CA LEU A 53 8.87 16.83 10.20
C LEU A 53 8.94 17.02 11.72
N ASP A 54 9.28 18.23 12.19
CA ASP A 54 9.23 18.57 13.61
C ASP A 54 7.78 18.55 14.13
N LYS A 55 6.85 19.08 13.35
CA LYS A 55 5.42 19.00 13.64
C LYS A 55 4.95 17.54 13.71
N MET A 56 5.33 16.72 12.74
CA MET A 56 4.99 15.29 12.73
C MET A 56 5.57 14.56 13.95
N ALA A 57 6.79 14.88 14.36
CA ALA A 57 7.40 14.31 15.56
C ALA A 57 6.63 14.66 16.83
N SER A 58 6.03 15.84 16.89
CA SER A 58 5.15 16.26 17.98
C SER A 58 3.77 15.58 17.93
N ASP A 59 3.13 15.57 16.77
CA ASP A 59 1.73 15.16 16.61
C ASP A 59 1.58 13.63 16.51
N ALA A 60 2.57 12.96 15.92
CA ALA A 60 2.55 11.53 15.63
C ALA A 60 3.85 10.80 16.05
N PRO A 61 4.26 10.88 17.34
CA PRO A 61 5.53 10.32 17.79
C PRO A 61 5.62 8.79 17.60
N GLY A 62 4.47 8.10 17.59
CA GLY A 62 4.41 6.66 17.34
C GLY A 62 4.86 6.30 15.91
N MET A 63 4.46 7.09 14.91
CA MET A 63 4.89 6.90 13.52
C MET A 63 6.37 7.20 13.34
N VAL A 64 6.88 8.24 13.99
CA VAL A 64 8.32 8.54 13.97
C VAL A 64 9.10 7.37 14.52
N LYS A 65 8.70 6.85 15.69
CA LYS A 65 9.35 5.67 16.30
C LYS A 65 9.26 4.43 15.41
N PHE A 66 8.14 4.24 14.73
CA PHE A 66 7.98 3.15 13.77
C PHE A 66 9.02 3.24 12.64
N TYR A 67 9.18 4.40 12.00
CA TYR A 67 10.17 4.58 10.93
C TYR A 67 11.61 4.51 11.42
N GLN A 68 11.90 5.03 12.62
CA GLN A 68 13.21 4.87 13.25
C GLN A 68 13.60 3.40 13.45
N ASN A 69 12.64 2.54 13.76
CA ASN A 69 12.89 1.12 13.95
C ASN A 69 12.94 0.33 12.64
N MET A 70 12.17 0.76 11.62
CA MET A 70 12.07 0.03 10.35
C MET A 70 13.16 0.36 9.35
N HIS A 71 13.63 1.61 9.34
CA HIS A 71 14.56 2.10 8.33
C HIS A 71 15.83 2.61 9.00
N HIS A 72 16.95 1.90 8.82
CA HIS A 72 18.25 2.28 9.35
C HIS A 72 18.21 2.62 10.86
N PRO A 73 17.85 1.67 11.74
CA PRO A 73 17.67 1.93 13.16
C PRO A 73 18.94 2.45 13.87
N GLU A 74 20.10 2.22 13.25
CA GLU A 74 21.40 2.76 13.68
C GLU A 74 21.56 4.27 13.42
N GLN A 75 20.70 4.86 12.55
CA GLN A 75 20.71 6.27 12.16
C GLN A 75 19.41 6.93 12.62
N LYS A 76 19.40 7.49 13.83
CA LYS A 76 18.18 8.01 14.49
C LYS A 76 17.38 9.00 13.66
N ASP A 77 18.01 9.78 12.79
CA ASP A 77 17.34 10.81 11.98
C ASP A 77 17.08 10.37 10.53
N TYR A 78 17.42 9.14 10.16
CA TYR A 78 17.20 8.65 8.79
C TYR A 78 15.73 8.70 8.38
N TRP A 79 14.80 8.55 9.31
CA TRP A 79 13.38 8.66 9.06
C TRP A 79 12.97 9.98 8.38
N ARG A 80 13.68 11.08 8.65
CA ARG A 80 13.48 12.39 8.00
C ARG A 80 13.84 12.31 6.52
N THR A 81 14.99 11.75 6.21
CA THR A 81 15.45 11.54 4.84
C THR A 81 14.49 10.61 4.09
N PHE A 82 14.10 9.50 4.72
CA PHE A 82 13.14 8.57 4.17
C PHE A 82 11.81 9.25 3.84
N LEU A 83 11.18 9.92 4.80
CA LEU A 83 9.89 10.58 4.59
C LEU A 83 9.95 11.70 3.56
N LYS A 84 11.01 12.52 3.54
CA LYS A 84 11.20 13.51 2.47
C LYS A 84 11.25 12.88 1.08
N GLY A 85 11.84 11.69 0.97
CA GLY A 85 11.94 10.97 -0.30
C GLY A 85 10.62 10.36 -0.77
N VAL A 86 9.84 9.75 0.13
CA VAL A 86 8.62 9.01 -0.25
C VAL A 86 7.35 9.86 -0.22
N TRP A 87 7.33 10.92 0.56
CA TRP A 87 6.16 11.77 0.79
C TRP A 87 5.54 12.34 -0.48
N PRO A 88 6.31 12.89 -1.44
CA PRO A 88 5.75 13.35 -2.69
C PRO A 88 5.00 12.26 -3.45
N MET A 89 5.54 11.02 -3.43
CA MET A 89 4.91 9.87 -4.07
C MET A 89 3.57 9.51 -3.40
N TRP A 90 3.48 9.63 -2.08
CA TRP A 90 2.28 9.29 -1.32
C TRP A 90 1.20 10.35 -1.40
N THR A 91 1.57 11.61 -1.53
CA THR A 91 0.63 12.74 -1.43
C THR A 91 0.32 13.42 -2.76
N THR A 92 1.02 13.06 -3.84
CA THR A 92 0.69 13.55 -5.18
C THR A 92 -0.38 12.66 -5.81
N PRO A 93 -1.52 13.23 -6.23
CA PRO A 93 -2.55 12.47 -6.92
C PRO A 93 -1.99 11.72 -8.13
N THR A 94 -2.18 10.44 -8.14
CA THR A 94 -1.78 9.59 -9.26
C THR A 94 -2.80 8.47 -9.42
N SER A 95 -3.07 8.08 -10.65
CA SER A 95 -3.99 7.00 -10.96
C SER A 95 -3.53 6.22 -12.18
N LEU A 96 -4.05 5.02 -12.31
CA LEU A 96 -4.17 4.31 -13.57
C LEU A 96 -5.59 4.52 -14.08
N THR A 97 -5.74 4.69 -15.38
CA THR A 97 -7.07 4.64 -16.00
C THR A 97 -7.63 3.22 -15.90
N GLU A 98 -8.95 3.07 -16.04
CA GLU A 98 -9.56 1.74 -16.05
C GLU A 98 -9.03 0.87 -17.20
N GLU A 99 -8.75 1.48 -18.36
CA GLU A 99 -8.17 0.81 -19.52
C GLU A 99 -6.75 0.33 -19.25
N GLU A 100 -5.96 1.08 -18.50
CA GLU A 100 -4.63 0.65 -18.07
C GLU A 100 -4.70 -0.52 -17.08
N VAL A 101 -5.67 -0.51 -16.17
CA VAL A 101 -5.91 -1.62 -15.23
C VAL A 101 -6.36 -2.88 -15.96
N LYS A 102 -7.28 -2.76 -16.90
CA LYS A 102 -7.79 -3.88 -17.73
C LYS A 102 -6.71 -4.55 -18.59
N LYS A 103 -5.58 -3.88 -18.84
CA LYS A 103 -4.43 -4.49 -19.54
C LYS A 103 -3.59 -5.42 -18.66
N ILE A 104 -3.83 -5.48 -17.38
CA ILE A 104 -3.11 -6.38 -16.46
C ILE A 104 -3.72 -7.77 -16.58
N HIS A 105 -3.14 -8.62 -17.41
CA HIS A 105 -3.64 -9.97 -17.70
C HIS A 105 -2.99 -11.09 -16.86
N ILE A 106 -2.04 -10.76 -16.01
CA ILE A 106 -1.47 -11.73 -15.08
C ILE A 106 -2.41 -11.95 -13.89
N PRO A 107 -2.35 -13.11 -13.22
CA PRO A 107 -3.05 -13.33 -11.95
C PRO A 107 -2.65 -12.31 -10.90
N VAL A 108 -3.62 -11.71 -10.23
CA VAL A 108 -3.39 -10.72 -9.17
C VAL A 108 -4.15 -11.13 -7.92
N LEU A 109 -3.46 -11.25 -6.80
CA LEU A 109 -4.09 -11.36 -5.49
C LEU A 109 -4.19 -9.96 -4.86
N LEU A 110 -5.42 -9.51 -4.61
CA LEU A 110 -5.70 -8.33 -3.81
C LEU A 110 -5.90 -8.76 -2.35
N LEU A 111 -5.12 -8.17 -1.46
CA LEU A 111 -5.21 -8.39 -0.01
C LEU A 111 -5.39 -7.06 0.69
N ASP A 112 -6.50 -6.91 1.42
CA ASP A 112 -6.76 -5.69 2.16
C ASP A 112 -7.42 -5.96 3.50
N GLY A 113 -7.39 -4.99 4.41
CA GLY A 113 -8.13 -5.02 5.67
C GLY A 113 -9.51 -4.40 5.50
N ASP A 114 -10.53 -4.95 6.17
CA ASP A 114 -11.87 -4.36 6.15
C ASP A 114 -11.98 -3.06 6.98
N ARG A 115 -10.89 -2.68 7.64
CA ARG A 115 -10.74 -1.45 8.45
C ARG A 115 -9.56 -0.60 7.97
N ASP A 116 -9.18 -0.73 6.70
CA ASP A 116 -8.10 0.07 6.13
C ASP A 116 -8.43 1.57 6.19
N GLU A 117 -7.53 2.34 6.76
CA GLU A 117 -7.69 3.77 6.99
C GLU A 117 -7.42 4.60 5.74
N PHE A 118 -6.76 4.02 4.74
CA PHE A 118 -6.38 4.70 3.50
C PHE A 118 -7.26 4.32 2.32
N PHE A 119 -7.76 3.08 2.27
CA PHE A 119 -8.55 2.57 1.15
C PHE A 119 -9.84 1.93 1.63
N THR A 120 -10.95 2.33 1.04
CA THR A 120 -12.25 1.74 1.38
C THR A 120 -12.43 0.38 0.72
N VAL A 121 -13.28 -0.46 1.30
CA VAL A 121 -13.67 -1.75 0.71
C VAL A 121 -14.23 -1.57 -0.71
N GLU A 122 -14.97 -0.47 -0.94
CA GLU A 122 -15.54 -0.11 -2.24
C GLU A 122 -14.45 0.18 -3.28
N GLU A 123 -13.41 0.93 -2.90
CA GLU A 123 -12.27 1.23 -3.79
C GLU A 123 -11.49 -0.03 -4.18
N VAL A 124 -11.24 -0.91 -3.21
CA VAL A 124 -10.59 -2.22 -3.45
C VAL A 124 -11.46 -3.12 -4.33
N THR A 125 -12.77 -3.15 -4.06
CA THR A 125 -13.74 -3.90 -4.86
C THR A 125 -13.84 -3.37 -6.29
N GLN A 126 -13.74 -2.06 -6.48
CA GLN A 126 -13.68 -1.46 -7.81
C GLN A 126 -12.44 -1.93 -8.57
N LEU A 127 -11.27 -1.91 -7.94
CA LEU A 127 -10.03 -2.43 -8.55
C LEU A 127 -10.17 -3.92 -8.91
N TYR A 128 -10.73 -4.73 -8.00
CA TYR A 128 -10.99 -6.15 -8.25
C TYR A 128 -11.81 -6.39 -9.51
N ARG A 129 -12.90 -5.61 -9.71
CA ARG A 129 -13.78 -5.74 -10.86
C ARG A 129 -13.14 -5.30 -12.18
N LEU A 130 -12.13 -4.45 -12.13
CA LEU A 130 -11.41 -3.98 -13.32
C LEU A 130 -10.31 -4.96 -13.76
N LEU A 131 -9.75 -5.74 -12.85
CA LEU A 131 -8.67 -6.68 -13.12
C LEU A 131 -9.23 -7.99 -13.68
N PRO A 132 -8.84 -8.44 -14.89
CA PRO A 132 -9.42 -9.62 -15.54
C PRO A 132 -9.18 -10.94 -14.81
N GLN A 133 -8.06 -11.05 -14.09
CA GLN A 133 -7.63 -12.28 -13.40
C GLN A 133 -7.28 -12.01 -11.93
N ALA A 134 -8.16 -11.27 -11.24
CA ALA A 134 -7.94 -10.99 -9.82
C ALA A 134 -8.67 -11.97 -8.90
N GLU A 135 -8.02 -12.26 -7.79
CA GLU A 135 -8.62 -12.82 -6.59
C GLU A 135 -8.57 -11.75 -5.52
N MET A 136 -9.56 -11.71 -4.64
CA MET A 136 -9.63 -10.71 -3.57
C MET A 136 -9.91 -11.36 -2.22
N THR A 137 -9.18 -10.92 -1.22
CA THR A 137 -9.43 -11.25 0.17
C THR A 137 -9.45 -9.98 1.02
N LEU A 138 -10.50 -9.81 1.80
CA LEU A 138 -10.57 -8.82 2.86
C LEU A 138 -10.37 -9.54 4.20
N ILE A 139 -9.36 -9.12 4.95
CA ILE A 139 -9.03 -9.73 6.25
C ILE A 139 -9.79 -8.99 7.36
N PRO A 140 -10.73 -9.67 8.04
CA PRO A 140 -11.59 -9.03 9.03
C PRO A 140 -10.81 -8.45 10.20
N GLY A 141 -11.19 -7.22 10.62
CA GLY A 141 -10.59 -6.53 11.76
C GLY A 141 -9.15 -6.08 11.52
N SER A 142 -8.72 -5.96 10.27
CA SER A 142 -7.38 -5.50 9.91
C SER A 142 -7.43 -4.10 9.29
N GLY A 143 -6.47 -3.26 9.67
CA GLY A 143 -6.20 -1.98 9.02
C GLY A 143 -5.23 -2.13 7.85
N HIS A 144 -4.63 -1.01 7.44
CA HIS A 144 -3.72 -0.94 6.28
C HIS A 144 -2.53 -1.88 6.37
N ALA A 145 -1.89 -1.98 7.53
CA ALA A 145 -0.74 -2.87 7.73
C ALA A 145 -1.17 -4.28 8.12
N ILE A 146 -1.85 -5.00 7.23
CA ILE A 146 -2.44 -6.33 7.47
C ILE A 146 -1.41 -7.31 8.07
N PHE A 147 -0.21 -7.34 7.50
CA PHE A 147 0.88 -8.24 7.92
C PHE A 147 1.42 -7.92 9.33
N GLN A 148 1.07 -6.76 9.89
CA GLN A 148 1.42 -6.34 11.24
C GLN A 148 0.24 -6.42 12.20
N THR A 149 -0.96 -6.73 11.72
CA THR A 149 -2.15 -6.85 12.58
C THR A 149 -2.00 -8.06 13.51
N PRO A 150 -2.07 -7.89 14.84
CA PRO A 150 -1.91 -8.98 15.80
C PRO A 150 -2.83 -10.16 15.49
N GLY A 151 -2.27 -11.37 15.43
CA GLY A 151 -2.99 -12.60 15.14
C GLY A 151 -3.39 -12.81 13.67
N LYS A 152 -3.15 -11.86 12.76
CA LYS A 152 -3.49 -11.96 11.33
C LYS A 152 -2.32 -12.32 10.43
N THR A 153 -1.10 -12.11 10.89
CA THR A 153 0.12 -12.41 10.13
C THR A 153 0.17 -13.85 9.58
N PRO A 154 -0.16 -14.91 10.33
CA PRO A 154 -0.18 -16.26 9.77
C PRO A 154 -1.21 -16.45 8.65
N LEU A 155 -2.39 -15.87 8.79
CA LEU A 155 -3.43 -15.90 7.75
C LEU A 155 -2.96 -15.18 6.49
N PHE A 156 -2.36 -13.99 6.64
CA PHE A 156 -1.79 -13.24 5.51
C PHE A 156 -0.79 -14.10 4.73
N TYR A 157 0.18 -14.70 5.41
CA TYR A 157 1.18 -15.53 4.73
C TYR A 157 0.58 -16.82 4.14
N ALA A 158 -0.40 -17.42 4.77
CA ALA A 158 -1.07 -18.62 4.23
C ALA A 158 -1.76 -18.30 2.89
N LEU A 159 -2.48 -17.19 2.80
CA LEU A 159 -3.15 -16.73 1.57
C LEU A 159 -2.13 -16.40 0.46
N VAL A 160 -1.07 -15.70 0.80
CA VAL A 160 0.01 -15.36 -0.14
C VAL A 160 0.68 -16.62 -0.69
N LEU A 161 1.05 -17.55 0.18
CA LEU A 161 1.74 -18.78 -0.22
C LEU A 161 0.84 -19.69 -1.06
N GLU A 162 -0.44 -19.82 -0.67
CA GLU A 162 -1.41 -20.62 -1.43
C GLU A 162 -1.60 -20.05 -2.84
N PHE A 163 -1.79 -18.74 -2.97
CA PHE A 163 -1.89 -18.08 -4.26
C PHE A 163 -0.62 -18.32 -5.11
N LEU A 164 0.56 -18.05 -4.57
CA LEU A 164 1.82 -18.22 -5.30
C LEU A 164 2.05 -19.66 -5.75
N GLN A 165 1.74 -20.66 -4.89
CA GLN A 165 1.88 -22.08 -5.23
C GLN A 165 1.02 -22.48 -6.44
N ARG A 166 -0.17 -21.90 -6.60
CA ARG A 166 -1.01 -22.13 -7.78
C ARG A 166 -0.44 -21.50 -9.07
N GLN A 167 0.35 -20.42 -8.94
CA GLN A 167 0.93 -19.71 -10.07
C GLN A 167 2.33 -20.24 -10.47
N LEU A 168 2.96 -21.04 -9.64
CA LEU A 168 4.24 -21.67 -9.97
C LEU A 168 4.04 -22.85 -10.93
N PRO A 169 4.98 -23.08 -11.87
CA PRO A 169 4.97 -24.32 -12.65
C PRO A 169 5.02 -25.50 -11.67
N LYS A 170 4.17 -26.50 -11.88
CA LYS A 170 4.33 -27.77 -11.15
C LYS A 170 5.71 -28.31 -11.46
N ALA A 171 6.48 -28.64 -10.42
CA ALA A 171 7.75 -29.33 -10.60
C ALA A 171 7.47 -30.61 -11.41
N SER A 172 8.13 -30.71 -12.57
CA SER A 172 8.08 -31.88 -13.42
C SER A 172 8.83 -33.03 -12.78
#